data_131073494e0fbee081cc74e862994ac4
#
_entry.id   131073494e0fbee081cc74e862994ac4
#
_cell.length_a   1.000
_cell.length_b   1.000
_cell.length_c   1.000
_cell.angle_alpha   90.00
_cell.angle_beta   90.00
_cell.angle_gamma   90.00
#
_symmetry.space_group_name_H-M   'P 1'
#
loop_
_entity.id
_entity.type
_entity.pdbx_description
1 polymer ?
#
loop_
_entity_poly.entity_id
_entity_poly.type
_entity_poly.pdbx_seq_one_letter_code
_entity_poly.pdbx_strand_id
1 'polypeptide(L)'
;MVRFVELITLVIYDIPDNSLRYQVARYLKSKGLKRVQKSAFAGPLTSAQRAELIAGLKRLITGKEANIQVYPLTPASYNQRVVLGVELKYEEEYII
;
A
#
# COMPACT_ATOMS: atom_id res chain seq x y z
N MET A 1 -19.84 -23.83 0.94
CA MET A 1 -18.75 -23.27 0.11
C MET A 1 -18.07 -22.15 0.86
N VAL A 2 -16.77 -22.26 1.01
CA VAL A 2 -15.98 -21.21 1.68
C VAL A 2 -15.60 -20.16 0.65
N ARG A 3 -15.88 -18.90 0.96
CA ARG A 3 -15.45 -17.77 0.12
C ARG A 3 -14.40 -16.97 0.88
N PHE A 4 -13.33 -16.68 0.20
CA PHE A 4 -12.33 -15.74 0.71
C PHE A 4 -12.75 -14.33 0.33
N VAL A 5 -12.93 -13.48 1.35
CA VAL A 5 -13.26 -12.08 1.12
C VAL A 5 -11.95 -11.31 0.99
N GLU A 6 -11.77 -10.66 -0.14
CA GLU A 6 -10.64 -9.76 -0.36
C GLU A 6 -11.06 -8.34 -0.04
N LEU A 7 -10.54 -7.81 1.04
CA LEU A 7 -10.71 -6.40 1.34
C LEU A 7 -9.68 -5.60 0.55
N ILE A 8 -10.00 -4.33 0.30
CA ILE A 8 -9.01 -3.43 -0.30
C ILE A 8 -8.06 -3.01 0.81
N THR A 9 -6.79 -3.30 0.62
CA THR A 9 -5.75 -2.90 1.57
C THR A 9 -5.18 -1.58 1.09
N LEU A 10 -5.33 -0.54 1.90
CA LEU A 10 -4.74 0.77 1.66
C LEU A 10 -3.53 0.93 2.57
N VAL A 11 -2.37 1.21 1.98
CA VAL A 11 -1.12 1.44 2.72
C VAL A 11 -0.69 2.88 2.48
N ILE A 12 -0.49 3.61 3.56
CA ILE A 12 0.00 4.99 3.52
C ILE A 12 1.30 5.03 4.32
N TYR A 13 2.33 5.67 3.78
CA TYR A 13 3.60 5.74 4.49
C TYR A 13 4.19 7.14 4.45
N ASP A 14 4.93 7.46 5.51
CA ASP A 14 5.72 8.67 5.64
C ASP A 14 7.13 8.24 6.07
N ILE A 15 8.06 8.31 5.15
CA ILE A 15 9.42 7.81 5.31
C ILE A 15 10.39 8.86 4.76
N PRO A 16 11.24 9.47 5.61
CA PRO A 16 12.16 10.51 5.15
C PRO A 16 13.24 10.01 4.19
N ASP A 17 13.73 8.79 4.41
CA ASP A 17 14.84 8.25 3.62
C ASP A 17 14.40 7.78 2.24
N ASN A 18 15.04 8.30 1.19
CA ASN A 18 14.69 7.99 -0.21
C ASN A 18 14.87 6.50 -0.52
N SER A 19 15.98 5.91 -0.07
CA SER A 19 16.27 4.51 -0.33
C SER A 19 15.21 3.60 0.30
N LEU A 20 14.85 3.87 1.54
CA LEU A 20 13.83 3.10 2.24
C LEU A 20 12.44 3.27 1.60
N ARG A 21 12.08 4.51 1.20
CA ARG A 21 10.83 4.73 0.47
C ARG A 21 10.77 3.90 -0.79
N TYR A 22 11.86 3.84 -1.54
CA TYR A 22 11.94 3.05 -2.76
C TYR A 22 11.77 1.56 -2.47
N GLN A 23 12.41 1.04 -1.43
CA GLN A 23 12.29 -0.36 -1.04
C GLN A 23 10.87 -0.70 -0.63
N VAL A 24 10.21 0.17 0.14
CA VAL A 24 8.82 -0.02 0.56
C VAL A 24 7.89 -0.01 -0.65
N ALA A 25 8.06 0.95 -1.55
CA ALA A 25 7.24 1.03 -2.77
C ALA A 25 7.38 -0.23 -3.62
N ARG A 26 8.61 -0.69 -3.83
CA ARG A 26 8.86 -1.92 -4.59
C ARG A 26 8.23 -3.14 -3.93
N TYR A 27 8.32 -3.22 -2.61
CA TYR A 27 7.73 -4.32 -1.86
C TYR A 27 6.20 -4.34 -2.02
N LEU A 28 5.54 -3.18 -1.85
CA LEU A 28 4.09 -3.06 -2.00
C LEU A 28 3.66 -3.44 -3.42
N LYS A 29 4.38 -2.96 -4.42
CA LYS A 29 4.11 -3.29 -5.81
C LYS A 29 4.26 -4.79 -6.06
N SER A 30 5.27 -5.44 -5.49
CA SER A 30 5.50 -6.88 -5.63
C SER A 30 4.37 -7.71 -5.03
N LYS A 31 3.61 -7.15 -4.10
CA LYS A 31 2.44 -7.80 -3.48
C LYS A 31 1.14 -7.52 -4.23
N GLY A 32 1.22 -6.89 -5.39
CA GLY A 32 0.06 -6.66 -6.24
C GLY A 32 -0.69 -5.37 -5.96
N LEU A 33 -0.19 -4.52 -5.07
CA LEU A 33 -0.80 -3.22 -4.83
C LEU A 33 -0.39 -2.22 -5.90
N LYS A 34 -1.24 -1.25 -6.15
CA LYS A 34 -0.99 -0.20 -7.13
C LYS A 34 -0.88 1.15 -6.43
N ARG A 35 0.00 2.00 -6.93
CA ARG A 35 0.17 3.34 -6.40
C ARG A 35 -1.08 4.18 -6.67
N VAL A 36 -1.62 4.78 -5.62
CA VAL A 36 -2.79 5.67 -5.71
C VAL A 36 -2.47 7.10 -5.30
N GLN A 37 -1.36 7.28 -4.60
CA GLN A 37 -0.77 8.57 -4.28
C GLN A 37 0.74 8.37 -4.15
N LYS A 38 1.50 9.45 -4.09
CA LYS A 38 2.96 9.38 -4.02
C LYS A 38 3.44 8.41 -2.94
N SER A 39 2.81 8.44 -1.78
CA SER A 39 3.16 7.59 -0.64
C SER A 39 1.98 6.72 -0.20
N ALA A 40 1.18 6.25 -1.15
CA ALA A 40 0.05 5.38 -0.87
C ALA A 40 -0.17 4.36 -1.97
N PHE A 41 -0.45 3.13 -1.56
CA PHE A 41 -0.75 2.01 -2.44
C PHE A 41 -2.05 1.36 -2.00
N ALA A 42 -2.79 0.78 -2.94
CA ALA A 42 -4.02 0.08 -2.63
C ALA A 42 -4.22 -1.12 -3.56
N GLY A 43 -4.89 -2.13 -3.04
CA GLY A 43 -5.25 -3.29 -3.83
C GLY A 43 -5.94 -4.36 -2.99
N PRO A 44 -6.59 -5.33 -3.66
CA PRO A 44 -7.29 -6.41 -2.96
C PRO A 44 -6.29 -7.41 -2.40
N LEU A 45 -6.44 -7.73 -1.11
CA LEU A 45 -5.69 -8.79 -0.45
C LEU A 45 -6.60 -9.56 0.49
N THR A 46 -6.36 -10.86 0.62
CA THR A 46 -6.98 -11.65 1.69
C THR A 46 -6.39 -11.24 3.03
N SER A 47 -7.03 -11.64 4.13
CA SER A 47 -6.51 -11.38 5.46
C SER A 47 -5.13 -12.02 5.68
N ALA A 48 -4.92 -13.22 5.14
CA ALA A 48 -3.62 -13.89 5.23
C ALA A 48 -2.54 -13.13 4.45
N GLN A 49 -2.85 -12.68 3.24
CA GLN A 49 -1.93 -11.89 2.43
C GLN A 49 -1.59 -10.56 3.10
N ARG A 50 -2.58 -9.92 3.70
CA ARG A 50 -2.36 -8.66 4.42
C ARG A 50 -1.48 -8.87 5.65
N ALA A 51 -1.68 -9.95 6.41
CA ALA A 51 -0.84 -10.27 7.55
C ALA A 51 0.62 -10.48 7.11
N GLU A 52 0.82 -11.18 6.00
CA GLU A 52 2.14 -11.40 5.42
C GLU A 52 2.78 -10.07 4.97
N LEU A 53 2.00 -9.21 4.32
CA LEU A 53 2.44 -7.87 3.93
C LEU A 53 2.93 -7.07 5.13
N ILE A 54 2.15 -7.04 6.20
CA ILE A 54 2.48 -6.31 7.43
C ILE A 54 3.78 -6.85 8.03
N ALA A 55 3.94 -8.17 8.09
CA ALA A 55 5.17 -8.77 8.62
C ALA A 55 6.39 -8.36 7.79
N GLY A 56 6.27 -8.33 6.47
CA GLY A 56 7.35 -7.89 5.59
C GLY A 56 7.68 -6.43 5.74
N LEU A 57 6.67 -5.57 5.89
CA LEU A 57 6.89 -4.14 6.13
C LEU A 57 7.61 -3.90 7.46
N LYS A 58 7.23 -4.62 8.51
CA LYS A 58 7.93 -4.55 9.81
C LYS A 58 9.40 -4.86 9.66
N ARG A 59 9.74 -5.91 8.91
CA ARG A 59 11.15 -6.27 8.69
C ARG A 59 11.92 -5.17 7.95
N LEU A 60 11.29 -4.55 6.95
CA LEU A 60 11.95 -3.50 6.17
C LEU A 60 12.27 -2.25 7.00
N ILE A 61 11.42 -1.89 7.94
CA ILE A 61 11.56 -0.63 8.69
C ILE A 61 12.17 -0.80 10.07
N THR A 62 12.49 -2.03 10.49
CA THR A 62 13.07 -2.25 11.82
C THR A 62 14.35 -1.44 12.01
N GLY A 63 14.40 -0.65 13.08
CA GLY A 63 15.55 0.21 13.39
C GLY A 63 15.66 1.44 12.51
N LYS A 64 14.64 1.76 11.74
CA LYS A 64 14.66 2.91 10.83
C LYS A 64 13.50 3.86 11.14
N GLU A 65 13.70 5.15 10.81
CA GLU A 65 12.65 6.14 10.98
C GLU A 65 11.61 5.98 9.87
N ALA A 66 10.42 5.54 10.23
CA ALA A 66 9.35 5.30 9.27
C ALA A 66 8.00 5.24 9.98
N ASN A 67 6.97 5.70 9.29
CA ASN A 67 5.58 5.50 9.69
C ASN A 67 4.84 4.84 8.53
N ILE A 68 4.20 3.70 8.79
CA ILE A 68 3.39 3.01 7.79
C ILE A 68 2.06 2.68 8.43
N GLN A 69 0.98 3.02 7.74
CA GLN A 69 -0.38 2.73 8.20
C GLN A 69 -1.05 1.82 7.17
N VAL A 70 -1.71 0.79 7.65
CA VAL A 70 -2.38 -0.20 6.82
C VAL A 70 -3.86 -0.25 7.20
N TYR A 71 -4.72 0.01 6.22
CA TYR A 71 -6.17 0.06 6.42
C TYR A 71 -6.84 -1.00 5.56
N PRO A 72 -7.58 -1.94 6.19
CA PRO A 72 -8.45 -2.84 5.44
C PRO A 72 -9.80 -2.16 5.21
N LEU A 73 -10.18 -2.00 3.95
CA LEU A 73 -11.42 -1.33 3.56
C LEU A 73 -12.31 -2.29 2.80
N THR A 74 -13.63 -2.18 2.97
CA THR A 74 -14.54 -2.92 2.11
C THR A 74 -14.44 -2.38 0.68
N PRO A 75 -14.63 -3.23 -0.34
CA PRO A 75 -14.66 -2.73 -1.72
C PRO A 75 -15.70 -1.63 -1.92
N ALA A 76 -16.87 -1.76 -1.28
CA ALA A 76 -17.92 -0.74 -1.38
C ALA A 76 -17.45 0.62 -0.84
N SER A 77 -16.80 0.63 0.33
CA SER A 77 -16.28 1.87 0.92
C SER A 77 -15.21 2.49 0.04
N TYR A 78 -14.29 1.68 -0.46
CA TYR A 78 -13.23 2.17 -1.34
C TYR A 78 -13.79 2.75 -2.64
N ASN A 79 -14.81 2.09 -3.22
CA ASN A 79 -15.42 2.54 -4.47
C ASN A 79 -16.19 3.87 -4.31
N GLN A 80 -16.55 4.24 -3.09
CA GLN A 80 -17.22 5.50 -2.81
C GLN A 80 -16.26 6.66 -2.56
N ARG A 81 -14.95 6.42 -2.64
CA ARG A 81 -13.98 7.50 -2.47
C ARG A 81 -14.17 8.56 -3.54
N VAL A 82 -13.89 9.79 -3.16
CA VAL A 82 -13.94 10.93 -4.07
C VAL A 82 -12.53 11.41 -4.32
N VAL A 83 -12.18 11.57 -5.58
CA VAL A 83 -10.90 12.14 -5.99
C VAL A 83 -11.17 13.52 -6.59
N LEU A 84 -10.56 14.53 -5.99
CA LEU A 84 -10.70 15.89 -6.46
C LEU A 84 -9.41 16.31 -7.18
N GLY A 85 -9.56 17.14 -8.20
CA GLY A 85 -8.44 17.70 -8.92
C GLY A 85 -8.06 16.86 -10.15
N VAL A 86 -6.80 16.98 -10.53
CA VAL A 86 -6.29 16.32 -11.73
C VAL A 86 -6.03 14.85 -11.47
N GLU A 87 -6.42 13.99 -12.43
CA GLU A 87 -6.04 12.59 -12.39
C GLU A 87 -4.52 12.46 -12.52
N LEU A 88 -3.92 11.76 -11.57
CA LEU A 88 -2.49 11.55 -11.55
C LEU A 88 -2.16 10.21 -12.17
N LYS A 89 -1.14 10.21 -13.05
CA LYS A 89 -0.55 9.01 -13.61
C LYS A 89 0.87 8.91 -13.10
N TYR A 90 1.23 7.77 -12.53
CA TYR A 90 2.55 7.56 -11.98
C TYR A 90 3.34 6.63 -12.88
N GLU A 91 4.56 7.07 -13.25
CA GLU A 91 5.56 6.23 -13.89
C GLU A 91 6.48 5.74 -12.79
N GLU A 92 6.35 4.47 -12.41
CA GLU A 92 6.93 3.92 -11.19
C GLU A 92 8.46 4.06 -11.12
N GLU A 93 9.15 3.98 -12.25
CA GLU A 93 10.61 4.08 -12.27
C GLU A 93 11.13 5.47 -11.89
N TYR A 94 10.29 6.49 -11.88
CA TYR A 94 10.68 7.87 -11.56
C TYR A 94 10.15 8.35 -10.21
N ILE A 95 9.43 7.52 -9.47
CA ILE A 95 8.79 7.89 -8.21
C ILE A 95 9.37 7.07 -7.06
N ILE A 96 9.92 7.77 -6.10
CA ILE A 96 10.54 7.15 -4.94
C ILE A 96 9.57 7.10 -3.76
#